data_4922112f452cb79eba574d9c7a834bdf
#
_entry.id   4922112f452cb79eba574d9c7a834bdf
#
_cell.length_a   1.000
_cell.length_b   1.000
_cell.length_c   1.000
_cell.angle_alpha   90.00
_cell.angle_beta   90.00
_cell.angle_gamma   90.00
#
_symmetry.space_group_name_H-M   'P 1'
#
loop_
_entity.id
_entity.type
_entity.pdbx_description
1 polymer ?
#
loop_
_entity_poly.entity_id
_entity_poly.type
_entity_poly.pdbx_seq_one_letter_code
_entity_poly.pdbx_strand_id
1 'polypeptide(L)'
;MDELERAAQILDRLRTMLEAELVQARGQRLLMRTLNTQGLFERARQRSAFNVQLAQLEHALGEVLGAAGRALGLAPVTLVGLRKAAPEAWQGLDACIAEVRALASALREIDTLNQRLGERALR
;
A
#
# COMPACT_ATOMS: atom_id res chain seq x y z
N MET A 1 -6.43 -18.90 13.79
CA MET A 1 -6.73 -17.66 13.04
C MET A 1 -7.05 -18.03 11.61
N ASP A 2 -8.20 -17.62 11.09
CA ASP A 2 -8.55 -17.94 9.70
C ASP A 2 -7.86 -17.00 8.71
N GLU A 3 -7.99 -17.32 7.42
CA GLU A 3 -7.32 -16.57 6.37
C GLU A 3 -7.86 -15.13 6.25
N LEU A 4 -9.16 -14.91 6.46
CA LEU A 4 -9.74 -13.59 6.37
C LEU A 4 -9.29 -12.67 7.52
N GLU A 5 -9.09 -13.23 8.70
CA GLU A 5 -8.49 -12.48 9.83
C GLU A 5 -7.04 -12.10 9.52
N ARG A 6 -6.27 -13.00 8.92
CA ARG A 6 -4.91 -12.71 8.46
C ARG A 6 -4.91 -11.63 7.40
N ALA A 7 -5.84 -11.69 6.45
CA ALA A 7 -6.00 -10.66 5.43
C ALA A 7 -6.27 -9.30 6.06
N ALA A 8 -7.14 -9.24 7.07
CA ALA A 8 -7.43 -8.00 7.78
C ALA A 8 -6.17 -7.42 8.46
N GLN A 9 -5.36 -8.28 9.06
CA GLN A 9 -4.11 -7.85 9.70
C GLN A 9 -3.10 -7.32 8.68
N ILE A 10 -2.97 -7.99 7.54
CA ILE A 10 -2.07 -7.54 6.46
C ILE A 10 -2.54 -6.21 5.91
N LEU A 11 -3.84 -6.04 5.68
CA LEU A 11 -4.42 -4.78 5.20
C LEU A 11 -4.18 -3.64 6.20
N ASP A 12 -4.29 -3.91 7.49
CA ASP A 12 -4.01 -2.91 8.52
C ASP A 12 -2.55 -2.47 8.50
N ARG A 13 -1.62 -3.40 8.31
CA ARG A 13 -0.20 -3.08 8.16
C ARG A 13 0.07 -2.28 6.89
N LEU A 14 -0.55 -2.65 5.77
CA LEU A 14 -0.45 -1.91 4.52
C LEU A 14 -0.93 -0.47 4.71
N ARG A 15 -2.08 -0.28 5.37
CA ARG A 15 -2.64 1.03 5.66
C ARG A 15 -1.66 1.87 6.48
N THR A 16 -1.14 1.32 7.57
CA THR A 16 -0.19 2.01 8.45
C THR A 16 1.08 2.41 7.71
N MET A 17 1.63 1.50 6.90
CA MET A 17 2.83 1.77 6.12
C MET A 17 2.60 2.86 5.07
N LEU A 18 1.47 2.80 4.38
CA LEU A 18 1.12 3.79 3.35
C LEU A 18 0.90 5.17 3.97
N GLU A 19 0.22 5.24 5.11
CA GLU A 19 0.03 6.51 5.84
C GLU A 19 1.38 7.14 6.22
N ALA A 20 2.29 6.33 6.77
CA ALA A 20 3.61 6.81 7.16
C ALA A 20 4.43 7.27 5.95
N GLU A 21 4.42 6.50 4.87
CA GLU A 21 5.16 6.86 3.65
C GLU A 21 4.58 8.11 2.99
N LEU A 22 3.27 8.28 3.02
CA LEU A 22 2.62 9.47 2.47
C LEU A 22 3.07 10.75 3.19
N VAL A 23 3.19 10.70 4.53
CA VAL A 23 3.72 11.82 5.31
C VAL A 23 5.16 12.14 4.89
N GLN A 24 6.00 11.12 4.76
CA GLN A 24 7.40 11.30 4.36
C GLN A 24 7.51 11.82 2.92
N ALA A 25 6.69 11.33 2.01
CA ALA A 25 6.69 11.76 0.61
C ALA A 25 6.26 13.24 0.50
N ARG A 26 5.30 13.68 1.30
CA ARG A 26 4.91 15.09 1.37
C ARG A 26 6.03 15.98 1.88
N GLY A 27 6.78 15.51 2.87
CA GLY A 27 7.94 16.22 3.42
C GLY A 27 9.11 16.35 2.47
N GLN A 28 9.18 15.52 1.43
CA GLN A 28 10.27 15.52 0.46
C GLN A 28 10.37 16.87 -0.30
N ARG A 29 9.26 17.58 -0.46
CA ARG A 29 9.25 18.91 -1.09
C ARG A 29 10.18 19.87 -0.38
N LEU A 30 10.18 19.89 0.95
CA LEU A 30 11.05 20.75 1.73
C LEU A 30 12.53 20.40 1.51
N LEU A 31 12.85 19.11 1.44
CA LEU A 31 14.23 18.68 1.17
C LEU A 31 14.71 19.14 -0.20
N MET A 32 13.84 19.11 -1.22
CA MET A 32 14.15 19.61 -2.55
C MET A 32 14.32 21.13 -2.56
N ARG A 33 13.43 21.86 -1.87
CA ARG A 33 13.48 23.33 -1.81
C ARG A 33 14.74 23.83 -1.11
N THR A 34 15.21 23.11 -0.11
CA THR A 34 16.41 23.49 0.65
C THR A 34 17.67 22.85 0.08
N LEU A 35 17.58 22.09 -1.01
CA LEU A 35 18.68 21.34 -1.63
C LEU A 35 19.41 20.46 -0.62
N ASN A 36 18.66 19.83 0.28
CA ASN A 36 19.21 18.93 1.28
C ASN A 36 19.50 17.56 0.63
N THR A 37 20.68 17.43 0.01
CA THR A 37 21.07 16.23 -0.74
C THR A 37 21.15 15.00 0.17
N GLN A 38 21.69 15.15 1.38
CA GLN A 38 21.78 14.04 2.33
C GLN A 38 20.39 13.55 2.74
N GLY A 39 19.46 14.48 3.01
CA GLY A 39 18.06 14.16 3.31
C GLY A 39 17.38 13.46 2.14
N LEU A 40 17.63 13.89 0.92
CA LEU A 40 17.09 13.24 -0.28
C LEU A 40 17.63 11.83 -0.49
N PHE A 41 18.92 11.59 -0.25
CA PHE A 41 19.50 10.24 -0.28
C PHE A 41 18.87 9.35 0.78
N GLU A 42 18.67 9.86 1.99
CA GLU A 42 18.01 9.13 3.06
C GLU A 42 16.58 8.77 2.69
N ARG A 43 15.83 9.71 2.10
CA ARG A 43 14.49 9.47 1.60
C ARG A 43 14.47 8.34 0.55
N ALA A 44 15.43 8.36 -0.37
CA ALA A 44 15.52 7.32 -1.41
C ALA A 44 15.74 5.94 -0.78
N ARG A 45 16.60 5.84 0.24
CA ARG A 45 16.81 4.57 0.95
C ARG A 45 15.56 4.11 1.69
N GLN A 46 14.88 5.01 2.38
CA GLN A 46 13.62 4.72 3.08
C GLN A 46 12.56 4.23 2.10
N ARG A 47 12.47 4.87 0.93
CA ARG A 47 11.50 4.47 -0.10
C ARG A 47 11.82 3.09 -0.67
N SER A 48 13.10 2.77 -0.89
CA SER A 48 13.50 1.44 -1.35
C SER A 48 13.12 0.36 -0.34
N ALA A 49 13.35 0.60 0.95
CA ALA A 49 12.94 -0.31 2.02
C ALA A 49 11.41 -0.47 2.07
N PHE A 50 10.68 0.64 1.94
CA PHE A 50 9.23 0.64 1.88
C PHE A 50 8.72 -0.21 0.71
N ASN A 51 9.30 -0.04 -0.48
CA ASN A 51 8.89 -0.79 -1.67
C ASN A 51 9.08 -2.30 -1.49
N VAL A 52 10.17 -2.72 -0.85
CA VAL A 52 10.39 -4.15 -0.56
C VAL A 52 9.33 -4.68 0.41
N GLN A 53 9.07 -3.97 1.49
CA GLN A 53 8.05 -4.38 2.47
C GLN A 53 6.66 -4.39 1.87
N LEU A 54 6.33 -3.41 1.04
CA LEU A 54 5.05 -3.33 0.34
C LEU A 54 4.84 -4.57 -0.54
N ALA A 55 5.84 -4.92 -1.33
CA ALA A 55 5.79 -6.10 -2.20
C ALA A 55 5.61 -7.40 -1.39
N GLN A 56 6.28 -7.52 -0.26
CA GLN A 56 6.14 -8.69 0.61
C GLN A 56 4.73 -8.79 1.19
N LEU A 57 4.16 -7.68 1.65
CA LEU A 57 2.79 -7.67 2.20
C LEU A 57 1.75 -7.90 1.12
N GLU A 58 1.93 -7.36 -0.08
CA GLU A 58 1.03 -7.61 -1.22
C GLU A 58 1.05 -9.09 -1.60
N HIS A 59 2.23 -9.71 -1.64
CA HIS A 59 2.36 -11.13 -1.91
C HIS A 59 1.66 -11.96 -0.83
N ALA A 60 1.91 -11.65 0.44
CA ALA A 60 1.27 -12.34 1.57
C ALA A 60 -0.25 -12.20 1.53
N LEU A 61 -0.76 -11.02 1.18
CA LEU A 61 -2.20 -10.79 1.04
C LEU A 61 -2.79 -11.65 -0.06
N GLY A 62 -2.14 -11.71 -1.21
CA GLY A 62 -2.55 -12.56 -2.34
C GLY A 62 -2.61 -14.03 -1.96
N GLU A 63 -1.60 -14.53 -1.23
CA GLU A 63 -1.55 -15.92 -0.76
C GLU A 63 -2.71 -16.21 0.20
N VAL A 64 -2.94 -15.33 1.16
CA VAL A 64 -4.00 -15.52 2.16
C VAL A 64 -5.38 -15.47 1.53
N LEU A 65 -5.63 -14.49 0.65
CA LEU A 65 -6.92 -14.38 -0.04
C LEU A 65 -7.14 -15.56 -0.99
N GLY A 66 -6.08 -16.03 -1.66
CA GLY A 66 -6.14 -17.23 -2.49
C GLY A 66 -6.51 -18.46 -1.68
N ALA A 67 -5.90 -18.65 -0.51
CA ALA A 67 -6.21 -19.76 0.38
C ALA A 67 -7.66 -19.68 0.89
N ALA A 68 -8.12 -18.49 1.26
CA ALA A 68 -9.50 -18.28 1.70
C ALA A 68 -10.49 -18.64 0.59
N GLY A 69 -10.23 -18.22 -0.64
CA GLY A 69 -11.08 -18.52 -1.78
C GLY A 69 -11.14 -20.02 -2.09
N ARG A 70 -10.00 -20.69 -2.07
CA ARG A 70 -9.94 -22.13 -2.31
C ARG A 70 -10.70 -22.91 -1.23
N ALA A 71 -10.59 -22.48 0.03
CA ALA A 71 -11.33 -23.09 1.13
C ALA A 71 -12.84 -22.94 0.96
N LEU A 72 -13.29 -21.89 0.26
CA LEU A 72 -14.69 -21.64 -0.07
C LEU A 72 -15.12 -22.27 -1.40
N GLY A 73 -14.24 -23.03 -2.05
CA GLY A 73 -14.53 -23.70 -3.31
C GLY A 73 -14.51 -22.79 -4.54
N LEU A 74 -13.89 -21.63 -4.44
CA LEU A 74 -13.82 -20.68 -5.56
C LEU A 74 -12.67 -21.04 -6.52
N ALA A 75 -12.95 -21.00 -7.82
CA ALA A 75 -11.98 -21.20 -8.88
C ALA A 75 -12.49 -20.53 -10.17
N PRO A 76 -11.89 -19.41 -10.62
CA PRO A 76 -10.78 -18.68 -9.99
C PRO A 76 -11.19 -17.93 -8.72
N VAL A 77 -10.20 -17.59 -7.89
CA VAL A 77 -10.43 -16.75 -6.72
C VAL A 77 -10.43 -15.27 -7.14
N THR A 78 -11.54 -14.60 -6.89
CA THR A 78 -11.70 -13.17 -7.18
C THR A 78 -12.24 -12.44 -5.95
N LEU A 79 -12.04 -11.14 -5.88
CA LEU A 79 -12.61 -10.32 -4.80
C LEU A 79 -14.13 -10.36 -4.81
N VAL A 80 -14.73 -10.31 -6.00
CA VAL A 80 -16.19 -10.42 -6.17
C VAL A 80 -16.69 -11.77 -5.65
N GLY A 81 -16.00 -12.85 -5.99
CA GLY A 81 -16.35 -14.19 -5.53
C GLY A 81 -16.24 -14.34 -4.00
N LEU A 82 -15.19 -13.82 -3.40
CA LEU A 82 -14.99 -13.81 -1.95
C LEU A 82 -16.10 -13.04 -1.24
N ARG A 83 -16.45 -11.86 -1.76
CA ARG A 83 -17.53 -11.04 -1.20
C ARG A 83 -18.86 -11.78 -1.21
N LYS A 84 -19.17 -12.46 -2.30
CA LYS A 84 -20.42 -13.24 -2.44
C LYS A 84 -20.44 -14.47 -1.53
N ALA A 85 -19.29 -15.14 -1.39
CA ALA A 85 -19.20 -16.38 -0.62
C ALA A 85 -19.18 -16.15 0.89
N ALA A 86 -18.64 -15.02 1.36
CA ALA A 86 -18.50 -14.71 2.78
C ALA A 86 -18.85 -13.24 3.06
N PRO A 87 -20.11 -12.82 2.85
CA PRO A 87 -20.48 -11.41 2.89
C PRO A 87 -20.27 -10.76 4.26
N GLU A 88 -20.52 -11.46 5.35
CA GLU A 88 -20.36 -10.91 6.69
C GLU A 88 -18.89 -10.70 7.05
N ALA A 89 -18.06 -11.70 6.81
CA ALA A 89 -16.62 -11.60 7.06
C ALA A 89 -15.96 -10.58 6.15
N TRP A 90 -16.48 -10.40 4.93
CA TRP A 90 -15.93 -9.49 3.94
C TRP A 90 -16.26 -8.01 4.19
N GLN A 91 -17.34 -7.73 4.91
CA GLN A 91 -17.83 -6.36 5.10
C GLN A 91 -16.75 -5.43 5.66
N GLY A 92 -16.03 -5.86 6.69
CA GLY A 92 -14.92 -5.08 7.26
C GLY A 92 -13.72 -4.96 6.33
N LEU A 93 -13.46 -5.98 5.53
CA LEU A 93 -12.34 -6.01 4.58
C LEU A 93 -12.56 -5.03 3.42
N ASP A 94 -13.79 -4.86 2.95
CA ASP A 94 -14.10 -3.91 1.88
C ASP A 94 -13.67 -2.49 2.24
N ALA A 95 -13.97 -2.04 3.46
CA ALA A 95 -13.58 -0.73 3.92
C ALA A 95 -12.06 -0.57 3.98
N CYS A 96 -11.37 -1.58 4.51
CA CYS A 96 -9.89 -1.58 4.56
C CYS A 96 -9.26 -1.56 3.17
N ILE A 97 -9.80 -2.33 2.23
CA ILE A 97 -9.31 -2.37 0.85
C ILE A 97 -9.48 -1.00 0.19
N ALA A 98 -10.65 -0.38 0.36
CA ALA A 98 -10.93 0.95 -0.18
C ALA A 98 -9.96 1.99 0.38
N GLU A 99 -9.68 1.95 1.68
CA GLU A 99 -8.75 2.85 2.35
C GLU A 99 -7.32 2.66 1.85
N VAL A 100 -6.84 1.41 1.74
CA VAL A 100 -5.51 1.10 1.20
C VAL A 100 -5.38 1.59 -0.25
N ARG A 101 -6.39 1.38 -1.08
CA ARG A 101 -6.40 1.86 -2.47
C ARG A 101 -6.33 3.39 -2.54
N ALA A 102 -7.07 4.07 -1.68
CA ALA A 102 -7.07 5.54 -1.63
C ALA A 102 -5.69 6.07 -1.22
N LEU A 103 -5.06 5.46 -0.21
CA LEU A 103 -3.72 5.83 0.24
C LEU A 103 -2.66 5.58 -0.84
N ALA A 104 -2.74 4.44 -1.52
CA ALA A 104 -1.82 4.11 -2.61
C ALA A 104 -1.97 5.11 -3.77
N SER A 105 -3.20 5.50 -4.09
CA SER A 105 -3.47 6.50 -5.12
C SER A 105 -2.91 7.87 -4.73
N ALA A 106 -3.12 8.30 -3.48
CA ALA A 106 -2.58 9.55 -2.96
C ALA A 106 -1.05 9.56 -3.01
N LEU A 107 -0.41 8.45 -2.67
CA LEU A 107 1.04 8.33 -2.73
C LEU A 107 1.55 8.47 -4.17
N ARG A 108 0.90 7.83 -5.15
CA ARG A 108 1.26 7.98 -6.57
C ARG A 108 1.14 9.42 -7.04
N GLU A 109 0.11 10.14 -6.61
CA GLU A 109 -0.07 11.56 -6.96
C GLU A 109 1.07 12.40 -6.39
N ILE A 110 1.43 12.20 -5.13
CA ILE A 110 2.54 12.91 -4.49
C ILE A 110 3.87 12.57 -5.16
N ASP A 111 4.11 11.31 -5.51
CA ASP A 111 5.31 10.88 -6.21
C ASP A 111 5.45 11.59 -7.56
N THR A 112 4.35 11.69 -8.31
CA THR A 112 4.32 12.40 -9.59
C THR A 112 4.65 13.88 -9.40
N LEU A 113 4.06 14.51 -8.39
CA LEU A 113 4.33 15.91 -8.07
C LEU A 113 5.79 16.12 -7.67
N ASN A 114 6.34 15.25 -6.81
CA ASN A 114 7.74 15.32 -6.38
C ASN A 114 8.68 15.15 -7.56
N GLN A 115 8.38 14.23 -8.49
CA GLN A 115 9.17 14.03 -9.70
C GLN A 115 9.21 15.31 -10.54
N ARG A 116 8.07 15.96 -10.76
CA ARG A 116 7.99 17.22 -11.52
C ARG A 116 8.77 18.35 -10.84
N LEU A 117 8.68 18.43 -9.52
CA LEU A 117 9.42 19.43 -8.75
C LEU A 117 10.93 19.19 -8.85
N GLY A 118 11.37 17.95 -8.78
CA GLY A 118 12.77 17.56 -8.94
C GLY A 118 13.30 17.91 -10.34
N GLU A 119 12.53 17.64 -11.39
CA GLU A 119 12.89 18.00 -12.75
C GLU A 119 13.06 19.51 -12.92
N ARG A 120 12.17 20.31 -12.33
CA ARG A 120 12.27 21.76 -12.36
C ARG A 120 13.51 22.28 -11.62
N ALA A 121 13.84 21.67 -10.50
CA ALA A 121 15.00 22.06 -9.68
C ALA A 121 16.33 21.82 -10.40
N LEU A 122 16.36 20.87 -11.34
CA LEU A 122 17.57 20.50 -12.10
C LEU A 122 17.71 21.26 -13.43
N ARG A 123 16.77 22.10 -13.78
CA ARG A 123 16.81 22.92 -15.02
C ARG A 123 17.67 24.16 -14.89
#